data_2bb35828ed77dba6d8c1a1e15c6b0bff
#
_entry.id   2bb35828ed77dba6d8c1a1e15c6b0bff
#
_cell.length_a   1.000
_cell.length_b   1.000
_cell.length_c   1.000
_cell.angle_alpha   90.00
_cell.angle_beta   90.00
_cell.angle_gamma   90.00
#
_symmetry.space_group_name_H-M   'P 1'
#
loop_
_entity.id
_entity.type
_entity.pdbx_description
1 polymer ?
#
loop_
_entity_poly.entity_id
_entity_poly.type
_entity_poly.pdbx_seq_one_letter_code
_entity_poly.pdbx_strand_id
1 'polypeptide(L)'
;KSAKFLDADVIVRITGDCPLVDSHLVDECIREYKKQKVDYFSNIDPVTYPDGLDIEVMSFQSLERANLEAETDFDREHVTPYIRNSDNFSKSSVQHEEDLSSQRWSVDEPEDLIVVSKIFEYFSPDIFFGWKKVIELLDIRPELFEENKIIKNNEGANMGTGQKLYKRAKRVIPGGNMLLSKRPEMFLPEQWPSYFSKAKGCKVWDLDGNEFIDMSIMGIGTNILGYGHLEVDEAVHKTIETGNMATFNCSEEVLLSEKLLELHPWADMVRLARAGGEINSMAVRIARASTGKDKIAICGYHGWHDWYLSTNLNNDKNLDGHLLPGLQTDGVPRGLIGTTLPFNYNDIDQLEALIKDNKDEIAAIKMEVSRNEGPEDNFLQKVRDLATENNIILIFDECTSGFRETFGGLHKKYGIEPDLALFGK
;
A
#
# COMPACT_ATOMS: atom_id res chain seq x y z
N LYS A 1 -12.72 15.92 32.94
CA LYS A 1 -14.07 16.57 33.12
C LYS A 1 -14.94 15.74 34.04
N SER A 2 -15.11 14.42 33.78
CA SER A 2 -15.98 13.55 34.61
C SER A 2 -15.52 13.45 36.08
N ALA A 3 -14.23 13.24 36.35
CA ALA A 3 -13.69 13.20 37.68
C ALA A 3 -13.94 14.49 38.50
N LYS A 4 -13.77 15.65 37.83
CA LYS A 4 -14.07 16.96 38.42
C LYS A 4 -15.56 17.15 38.70
N PHE A 5 -16.43 16.66 37.79
CA PHE A 5 -17.88 16.72 37.97
C PHE A 5 -18.36 15.87 39.13
N LEU A 6 -17.70 14.73 39.38
CA LEU A 6 -18.03 13.78 40.44
C LEU A 6 -17.33 14.07 41.77
N ASP A 7 -16.53 15.14 41.83
CA ASP A 7 -15.70 15.52 43.02
C ASP A 7 -14.86 14.34 43.51
N ALA A 8 -14.22 13.62 42.59
CA ALA A 8 -13.45 12.42 42.89
C ALA A 8 -12.02 12.76 43.32
N ASP A 9 -11.58 12.28 44.47
CA ASP A 9 -10.22 12.42 45.00
C ASP A 9 -9.25 11.42 44.34
N VAL A 10 -9.74 10.21 44.09
CA VAL A 10 -8.97 9.08 43.57
C VAL A 10 -9.65 8.58 42.29
N ILE A 11 -8.85 8.35 41.29
CA ILE A 11 -9.29 7.90 39.97
C ILE A 11 -8.68 6.54 39.70
N VAL A 12 -9.53 5.60 39.29
CA VAL A 12 -9.09 4.32 38.71
C VAL A 12 -9.36 4.37 37.23
N ARG A 13 -8.31 4.18 36.43
CA ARG A 13 -8.39 4.11 35.00
C ARG A 13 -8.29 2.66 34.54
N ILE A 14 -9.28 2.25 33.76
CA ILE A 14 -9.33 0.98 33.05
C ILE A 14 -9.68 1.33 31.61
N THR A 15 -9.04 0.72 30.63
CA THR A 15 -9.31 0.97 29.23
C THR A 15 -10.50 0.11 28.74
N GLY A 16 -11.21 0.57 27.71
CA GLY A 16 -12.44 -0.09 27.24
C GLY A 16 -12.20 -1.39 26.44
N ASP A 17 -10.95 -1.69 26.14
CA ASP A 17 -10.44 -2.86 25.46
C ASP A 17 -10.03 -4.00 26.39
N CYS A 18 -10.27 -3.86 27.69
CA CYS A 18 -9.90 -4.82 28.75
C CYS A 18 -11.14 -5.57 29.31
N PRO A 19 -11.82 -6.44 28.55
CA PRO A 19 -13.07 -7.07 28.98
C PRO A 19 -12.89 -8.11 30.08
N LEU A 20 -11.67 -8.58 30.34
CA LEU A 20 -11.33 -9.55 31.39
C LEU A 20 -10.78 -8.90 32.66
N VAL A 21 -10.92 -7.59 32.80
CA VAL A 21 -10.48 -6.88 34.02
C VAL A 21 -11.07 -7.53 35.29
N ASP A 22 -10.23 -7.73 36.28
CA ASP A 22 -10.59 -8.46 37.50
C ASP A 22 -10.85 -7.50 38.66
N SER A 23 -12.04 -7.61 39.28
CA SER A 23 -12.44 -6.74 40.38
C SER A 23 -11.56 -6.87 41.63
N HIS A 24 -11.03 -8.07 41.93
CA HIS A 24 -10.14 -8.27 43.09
C HIS A 24 -8.77 -7.64 42.85
N LEU A 25 -8.27 -7.68 41.62
CA LEU A 25 -7.04 -7.00 41.25
C LEU A 25 -7.20 -5.48 41.30
N VAL A 26 -8.36 -4.97 40.89
CA VAL A 26 -8.70 -3.54 41.02
C VAL A 26 -8.69 -3.13 42.50
N ASP A 27 -9.34 -3.90 43.36
CA ASP A 27 -9.38 -3.64 44.84
C ASP A 27 -7.98 -3.73 45.45
N GLU A 28 -7.14 -4.62 45.00
CA GLU A 28 -5.75 -4.74 45.42
C GLU A 28 -4.95 -3.47 45.06
N CYS A 29 -5.02 -3.02 43.81
CA CYS A 29 -4.37 -1.80 43.36
C CYS A 29 -4.83 -0.57 44.15
N ILE A 30 -6.12 -0.46 44.44
CA ILE A 30 -6.67 0.65 45.24
C ILE A 30 -6.15 0.60 46.68
N ARG A 31 -6.08 -0.58 47.30
CA ARG A 31 -5.56 -0.74 48.69
C ARG A 31 -4.10 -0.38 48.77
N GLU A 32 -3.28 -0.87 47.89
CA GLU A 32 -1.84 -0.58 47.87
C GLU A 32 -1.57 0.89 47.55
N TYR A 33 -2.29 1.49 46.60
CA TYR A 33 -2.24 2.93 46.33
C TYR A 33 -2.48 3.76 47.60
N LYS A 34 -3.56 3.47 48.34
CA LYS A 34 -3.90 4.19 49.59
C LYS A 34 -2.87 3.99 50.68
N LYS A 35 -2.25 2.81 50.77
CA LYS A 35 -1.24 2.47 51.76
C LYS A 35 0.09 3.18 51.47
N GLN A 36 0.50 3.22 50.22
CA GLN A 36 1.80 3.77 49.81
C GLN A 36 1.79 5.29 49.63
N LYS A 37 0.62 5.90 49.47
CA LYS A 37 0.42 7.35 49.35
C LYS A 37 1.27 7.98 48.24
N VAL A 38 1.30 7.36 47.08
CA VAL A 38 1.98 7.83 45.87
C VAL A 38 1.02 8.62 44.97
N ASP A 39 1.55 9.37 44.03
CA ASP A 39 0.76 10.11 43.03
C ASP A 39 0.12 9.21 42.01
N TYR A 40 0.78 8.08 41.70
CA TYR A 40 0.37 7.12 40.69
C TYR A 40 0.77 5.70 41.12
N PHE A 41 -0.15 4.75 40.91
CA PHE A 41 0.05 3.33 41.20
C PHE A 41 -0.53 2.50 40.04
N SER A 42 0.15 1.42 39.64
CA SER A 42 -0.34 0.56 38.57
C SER A 42 0.14 -0.89 38.69
N ASN A 43 -0.35 -1.76 37.82
CA ASN A 43 0.17 -3.11 37.58
C ASN A 43 0.89 -3.26 36.24
N ILE A 44 1.20 -2.14 35.56
CA ILE A 44 1.75 -2.11 34.20
C ILE A 44 3.20 -1.61 34.12
N ASP A 45 3.88 -1.32 35.22
CA ASP A 45 5.25 -0.83 35.22
C ASP A 45 6.05 -1.40 36.41
N PRO A 46 6.85 -2.46 36.21
CA PRO A 46 6.97 -3.28 35.01
C PRO A 46 5.74 -4.16 34.75
N VAL A 47 5.51 -4.49 33.48
CA VAL A 47 4.41 -5.37 33.06
C VAL A 47 4.73 -6.81 33.44
N THR A 48 3.92 -7.41 34.31
CA THR A 48 4.02 -8.83 34.71
C THR A 48 2.68 -9.57 34.65
N TYR A 49 1.59 -8.83 34.52
CA TYR A 49 0.24 -9.37 34.34
C TYR A 49 -0.07 -9.56 32.83
N PRO A 50 -1.03 -10.42 32.48
CA PRO A 50 -1.58 -10.47 31.12
C PRO A 50 -2.02 -9.10 30.61
N ASP A 51 -1.69 -8.79 29.36
CA ASP A 51 -2.18 -7.60 28.64
C ASP A 51 -3.71 -7.65 28.55
N GLY A 52 -4.39 -6.58 28.97
CA GLY A 52 -5.85 -6.55 29.14
C GLY A 52 -6.33 -6.67 30.58
N LEU A 53 -5.40 -6.69 31.56
CA LEU A 53 -5.67 -6.52 33.00
C LEU A 53 -5.13 -5.20 33.53
N ASP A 54 -4.94 -4.22 32.70
CA ASP A 54 -4.29 -2.96 33.00
C ASP A 54 -5.12 -2.10 33.95
N ILE A 55 -4.53 -1.75 35.09
CA ILE A 55 -5.15 -0.94 36.15
C ILE A 55 -4.20 0.17 36.52
N GLU A 56 -4.69 1.39 36.48
CA GLU A 56 -3.96 2.58 36.90
C GLU A 56 -4.77 3.34 37.93
N VAL A 57 -4.16 3.68 39.05
CA VAL A 57 -4.78 4.43 40.20
C VAL A 57 -3.99 5.70 40.43
N MET A 58 -4.66 6.85 40.49
CA MET A 58 -4.01 8.14 40.67
C MET A 58 -4.89 9.13 41.39
N SER A 59 -4.28 10.19 41.94
CA SER A 59 -5.03 11.29 42.51
C SER A 59 -5.65 12.16 41.44
N PHE A 60 -6.76 12.84 41.75
CA PHE A 60 -7.30 13.86 40.89
C PHE A 60 -6.27 14.96 40.59
N GLN A 61 -5.47 15.34 41.61
CA GLN A 61 -4.43 16.36 41.46
C GLN A 61 -3.35 15.94 40.44
N SER A 62 -2.93 14.69 40.46
CA SER A 62 -1.96 14.14 39.47
C SER A 62 -2.51 14.17 38.08
N LEU A 63 -3.78 13.79 37.88
CA LEU A 63 -4.44 13.83 36.59
C LEU A 63 -4.66 15.27 36.09
N GLU A 64 -5.08 16.19 36.97
CA GLU A 64 -5.27 17.60 36.62
C GLU A 64 -3.93 18.24 36.21
N ARG A 65 -2.86 17.95 36.93
CA ARG A 65 -1.52 18.40 36.61
C ARG A 65 -1.04 17.87 35.26
N ALA A 66 -1.22 16.57 35.01
CA ALA A 66 -0.89 15.98 33.73
C ALA A 66 -1.67 16.63 32.54
N ASN A 67 -2.96 16.92 32.76
CA ASN A 67 -3.76 17.60 31.74
C ASN A 67 -3.30 19.03 31.44
N LEU A 68 -2.69 19.72 32.42
CA LEU A 68 -2.17 21.09 32.26
C LEU A 68 -0.76 21.11 31.61
N GLU A 69 0.08 20.14 31.96
CA GLU A 69 1.51 20.13 31.63
C GLU A 69 1.85 19.26 30.42
N ALA A 70 0.97 18.31 30.01
CA ALA A 70 1.21 17.48 28.82
C ALA A 70 1.14 18.29 27.53
N GLU A 71 2.22 18.28 26.74
CA GLU A 71 2.37 19.06 25.51
C GLU A 71 2.16 18.21 24.26
N THR A 72 2.43 16.88 24.31
CA THR A 72 2.35 16.01 23.13
C THR A 72 0.95 15.45 22.92
N ASP A 73 0.57 15.23 21.67
CA ASP A 73 -0.69 14.59 21.32
C ASP A 73 -0.76 13.16 21.90
N PHE A 74 0.36 12.46 21.95
CA PHE A 74 0.48 11.13 22.54
C PHE A 74 0.12 11.12 24.04
N ASP A 75 0.66 12.06 24.84
CA ASP A 75 0.34 12.16 26.27
C ASP A 75 -1.13 12.49 26.50
N ARG A 76 -1.73 13.30 25.62
CA ARG A 76 -3.13 13.69 25.71
C ARG A 76 -4.09 12.57 25.30
N GLU A 77 -3.74 11.78 24.29
CA GLU A 77 -4.53 10.64 23.82
C GLU A 77 -4.52 9.50 24.84
N HIS A 78 -3.34 9.15 25.32
CA HIS A 78 -3.16 8.01 26.24
C HIS A 78 -3.31 8.36 27.72
N VAL A 79 -3.48 9.62 28.08
CA VAL A 79 -3.82 10.17 29.41
C VAL A 79 -2.69 10.08 30.45
N THR A 80 -2.07 8.92 30.59
CA THR A 80 -1.12 8.62 31.70
C THR A 80 0.36 8.61 31.34
N PRO A 81 0.81 8.61 30.07
CA PRO A 81 2.25 8.60 29.74
C PRO A 81 3.03 9.75 30.38
N TYR A 82 2.45 10.94 30.43
CA TYR A 82 3.08 12.08 31.07
C TYR A 82 3.40 11.81 32.55
N ILE A 83 2.46 11.20 33.31
CA ILE A 83 2.68 10.85 34.74
C ILE A 83 3.75 9.76 34.84
N ARG A 84 3.68 8.73 33.98
CA ARG A 84 4.62 7.59 34.04
C ARG A 84 6.05 7.99 33.68
N ASN A 85 6.23 8.88 32.72
CA ASN A 85 7.54 9.26 32.21
C ASN A 85 8.18 10.43 32.95
N SER A 86 7.41 11.18 33.78
CA SER A 86 7.91 12.34 34.49
C SER A 86 8.43 11.95 35.89
N ASP A 87 9.59 12.48 36.28
CA ASP A 87 10.16 12.34 37.61
C ASP A 87 9.45 13.19 38.68
N ASN A 88 8.52 14.02 38.25
CA ASN A 88 7.76 14.93 39.13
C ASN A 88 6.61 14.25 39.88
N PHE A 89 6.38 12.97 39.67
CA PHE A 89 5.34 12.18 40.34
C PHE A 89 5.96 11.02 41.09
N SER A 90 5.49 10.80 42.32
CA SER A 90 5.81 9.59 43.07
C SER A 90 5.00 8.41 42.51
N LYS A 91 5.69 7.32 42.20
CA LYS A 91 5.10 6.17 41.48
C LYS A 91 5.41 4.88 42.23
N SER A 92 4.48 3.93 42.17
CA SER A 92 4.69 2.55 42.62
C SER A 92 3.81 1.59 41.84
N SER A 93 4.08 0.31 41.93
CA SER A 93 3.37 -0.73 41.23
C SER A 93 3.21 -2.02 41.98
N VAL A 94 2.28 -2.85 41.58
CA VAL A 94 2.19 -4.26 41.99
C VAL A 94 2.67 -5.13 40.81
N GLN A 95 3.41 -6.18 41.13
CA GLN A 95 3.93 -7.16 40.17
C GLN A 95 3.41 -8.55 40.55
N HIS A 96 3.14 -9.37 39.54
CA HIS A 96 2.90 -10.78 39.73
C HIS A 96 4.24 -11.52 39.91
N GLU A 97 4.25 -12.61 40.69
CA GLU A 97 5.46 -13.40 40.93
C GLU A 97 6.03 -14.03 39.66
N GLU A 98 5.15 -14.44 38.75
CA GLU A 98 5.48 -14.96 37.41
C GLU A 98 5.22 -13.89 36.37
N ASP A 99 6.06 -13.84 35.33
CA ASP A 99 5.86 -12.94 34.19
C ASP A 99 4.85 -13.58 33.23
N LEU A 100 3.62 -13.06 33.24
CA LEU A 100 2.51 -13.46 32.35
C LEU A 100 2.24 -12.44 31.24
N SER A 101 3.11 -11.46 31.04
CA SER A 101 2.96 -10.35 30.09
C SER A 101 2.89 -10.81 28.63
N SER A 102 3.28 -12.05 28.35
CA SER A 102 3.14 -12.66 27.02
C SER A 102 1.69 -13.04 26.66
N GLN A 103 0.80 -13.11 27.64
CA GLN A 103 -0.62 -13.40 27.42
C GLN A 103 -1.33 -12.13 26.98
N ARG A 104 -2.12 -12.22 25.89
CA ARG A 104 -2.84 -11.10 25.31
C ARG A 104 -4.35 -11.31 25.43
N TRP A 105 -4.96 -10.51 26.30
CA TRP A 105 -6.40 -10.54 26.62
C TRP A 105 -7.10 -9.19 26.36
N SER A 106 -6.37 -8.18 25.88
CA SER A 106 -6.96 -6.95 25.35
C SER A 106 -7.67 -7.23 24.01
N VAL A 107 -8.65 -6.41 23.65
CA VAL A 107 -9.41 -6.53 22.40
C VAL A 107 -9.12 -5.34 21.49
N ASP A 108 -8.05 -5.43 20.69
CA ASP A 108 -7.68 -4.44 19.69
C ASP A 108 -7.93 -4.96 18.28
N GLU A 109 -7.82 -6.28 18.09
CA GLU A 109 -7.90 -6.93 16.79
C GLU A 109 -9.05 -7.96 16.78
N PRO A 110 -9.64 -8.30 15.61
CA PRO A 110 -10.70 -9.31 15.54
C PRO A 110 -10.33 -10.66 16.13
N GLU A 111 -9.07 -11.05 16.04
CA GLU A 111 -8.54 -12.28 16.61
C GLU A 111 -8.59 -12.26 18.15
N ASP A 112 -8.36 -11.10 18.76
CA ASP A 112 -8.50 -10.92 20.19
C ASP A 112 -9.95 -11.13 20.63
N LEU A 113 -10.90 -10.56 19.88
CA LEU A 113 -12.32 -10.74 20.15
C LEU A 113 -12.73 -12.21 20.06
N ILE A 114 -12.17 -12.99 19.14
CA ILE A 114 -12.43 -14.43 19.02
C ILE A 114 -11.95 -15.15 20.29
N VAL A 115 -10.73 -14.89 20.73
CA VAL A 115 -10.16 -15.49 21.95
C VAL A 115 -11.01 -15.14 23.17
N VAL A 116 -11.28 -13.86 23.39
CA VAL A 116 -12.09 -13.40 24.52
C VAL A 116 -13.50 -13.97 24.49
N SER A 117 -14.14 -14.06 23.31
CA SER A 117 -15.47 -14.67 23.16
C SER A 117 -15.45 -16.15 23.54
N LYS A 118 -14.44 -16.92 23.12
CA LYS A 118 -14.28 -18.34 23.50
C LYS A 118 -14.10 -18.51 25.01
N ILE A 119 -13.39 -17.58 25.68
CA ILE A 119 -13.22 -17.60 27.14
C ILE A 119 -14.58 -17.39 27.83
N PHE A 120 -15.36 -16.39 27.40
CA PHE A 120 -16.70 -16.14 27.97
C PHE A 120 -17.68 -17.30 27.68
N GLU A 121 -17.62 -17.91 26.49
CA GLU A 121 -18.41 -19.08 26.14
C GLU A 121 -18.08 -20.28 27.03
N TYR A 122 -16.81 -20.50 27.32
CA TYR A 122 -16.38 -21.62 28.20
C TYR A 122 -16.93 -21.47 29.61
N PHE A 123 -16.88 -20.26 30.18
CA PHE A 123 -17.38 -20.01 31.54
C PHE A 123 -18.89 -19.78 31.63
N SER A 124 -19.60 -19.69 30.49
CA SER A 124 -21.06 -19.45 30.48
C SER A 124 -21.82 -20.45 31.31
N PRO A 125 -22.83 -20.04 32.14
CA PRO A 125 -23.38 -18.68 32.23
C PRO A 125 -22.67 -17.76 33.26
N ASP A 126 -21.58 -18.21 33.92
CA ASP A 126 -20.79 -17.36 34.83
C ASP A 126 -19.98 -16.32 34.05
N ILE A 127 -20.29 -15.05 34.24
CA ILE A 127 -19.58 -13.91 33.66
C ILE A 127 -18.62 -13.19 34.62
N PHE A 128 -18.57 -13.67 35.90
CA PHE A 128 -17.74 -13.11 36.97
C PHE A 128 -16.59 -14.04 37.37
N PHE A 129 -16.03 -14.76 36.41
CA PHE A 129 -14.86 -15.58 36.60
C PHE A 129 -13.61 -14.70 36.77
N GLY A 130 -12.80 -14.90 37.83
CA GLY A 130 -11.58 -14.13 38.02
C GLY A 130 -10.47 -14.52 37.03
N TRP A 131 -9.52 -13.61 36.80
CA TRP A 131 -8.41 -13.79 35.83
C TRP A 131 -7.57 -15.05 36.10
N LYS A 132 -7.43 -15.50 37.35
CA LYS A 132 -6.72 -16.74 37.72
C LYS A 132 -7.36 -17.98 37.10
N LYS A 133 -8.69 -18.00 36.99
CA LYS A 133 -9.41 -19.10 36.28
C LYS A 133 -9.11 -19.07 34.79
N VAL A 134 -8.82 -17.91 34.21
CA VAL A 134 -8.43 -17.81 32.80
C VAL A 134 -7.02 -18.39 32.59
N ILE A 135 -6.10 -18.19 33.52
CA ILE A 135 -4.79 -18.87 33.51
C ILE A 135 -4.95 -20.39 33.64
N GLU A 136 -5.79 -20.88 34.55
CA GLU A 136 -6.10 -22.32 34.66
C GLU A 136 -6.70 -22.86 33.35
N LEU A 137 -7.53 -22.10 32.70
CA LEU A 137 -8.11 -22.46 31.40
C LEU A 137 -7.04 -22.53 30.29
N LEU A 138 -6.08 -21.61 30.29
CA LEU A 138 -4.96 -21.63 29.34
C LEU A 138 -4.15 -22.94 29.44
N ASP A 139 -3.94 -23.44 30.66
CA ASP A 139 -3.23 -24.69 30.92
C ASP A 139 -4.03 -25.92 30.44
N ILE A 140 -5.35 -25.89 30.58
CA ILE A 140 -6.24 -27.01 30.27
C ILE A 140 -6.65 -27.02 28.78
N ARG A 141 -6.87 -25.87 28.18
CA ARG A 141 -7.42 -25.69 26.84
C ARG A 141 -6.63 -24.62 26.06
N PRO A 142 -5.29 -24.81 25.82
CA PRO A 142 -4.44 -23.83 25.15
C PRO A 142 -4.90 -23.48 23.74
N GLU A 143 -5.65 -24.39 23.08
CA GLU A 143 -6.18 -24.14 21.73
C GLU A 143 -7.21 -23.00 21.64
N LEU A 144 -7.80 -22.60 22.77
CA LEU A 144 -8.73 -21.46 22.79
C LEU A 144 -8.01 -20.10 22.60
N PHE A 145 -6.69 -20.07 22.83
CA PHE A 145 -5.85 -18.88 22.80
C PHE A 145 -4.94 -18.82 21.56
N GLU A 146 -5.14 -19.69 20.57
CA GLU A 146 -4.24 -19.78 19.42
C GLU A 146 -4.41 -18.63 18.43
N GLU A 147 -5.63 -18.08 18.27
CA GLU A 147 -5.94 -17.10 17.22
C GLU A 147 -5.12 -15.81 17.32
N ASN A 148 -4.79 -15.33 18.52
CA ASN A 148 -4.06 -14.09 18.71
C ASN A 148 -2.59 -14.25 19.12
N LYS A 149 -2.07 -15.48 19.20
CA LYS A 149 -0.66 -15.76 19.57
C LYS A 149 0.38 -15.06 18.70
N ILE A 150 0.05 -14.78 17.46
CA ILE A 150 0.96 -14.15 16.48
C ILE A 150 1.02 -12.63 16.68
N ILE A 151 0.06 -12.06 17.39
CA ILE A 151 -0.05 -10.61 17.61
C ILE A 151 0.83 -10.23 18.80
N LYS A 152 1.80 -9.35 18.56
CA LYS A 152 2.67 -8.85 19.63
C LYS A 152 1.94 -7.78 20.45
N ASN A 153 2.08 -7.85 21.78
CA ASN A 153 1.52 -6.84 22.69
C ASN A 153 2.11 -5.46 22.37
N ASN A 154 1.28 -4.42 22.42
CA ASN A 154 1.65 -3.04 22.12
C ASN A 154 2.18 -2.78 20.68
N GLU A 155 2.03 -3.70 19.75
CA GLU A 155 2.41 -3.49 18.34
C GLU A 155 1.67 -2.29 17.74
N GLY A 156 0.44 -2.04 18.18
CA GLY A 156 -0.37 -0.91 17.72
C GLY A 156 -0.01 0.44 18.37
N ALA A 157 0.61 0.46 19.54
CA ALA A 157 0.90 1.71 20.28
C ALA A 157 1.90 2.62 19.54
N ASN A 158 2.84 2.03 18.80
CA ASN A 158 3.86 2.74 18.03
C ASN A 158 3.55 2.85 16.54
N MET A 159 2.37 2.40 16.08
CA MET A 159 1.97 2.44 14.67
C MET A 159 1.11 3.67 14.39
N GLY A 160 1.49 4.42 13.35
CA GLY A 160 0.67 5.52 12.83
C GLY A 160 -0.67 5.02 12.23
N THR A 161 -1.61 5.95 12.09
CA THR A 161 -2.95 5.68 11.55
C THR A 161 -2.91 5.02 10.17
N GLY A 162 -1.96 5.44 9.32
CA GLY A 162 -1.79 4.86 7.98
C GLY A 162 -1.37 3.40 8.02
N GLN A 163 -0.46 3.03 8.92
CA GLN A 163 0.01 1.66 9.08
C GLN A 163 -1.12 0.74 9.63
N LYS A 164 -1.90 1.22 10.61
CA LYS A 164 -3.09 0.52 11.12
C LYS A 164 -4.11 0.30 10.00
N LEU A 165 -4.37 1.32 9.16
CA LEU A 165 -5.27 1.19 8.03
C LEU A 165 -4.76 0.18 6.99
N TYR A 166 -3.43 0.13 6.74
CA TYR A 166 -2.85 -0.84 5.82
C TYR A 166 -2.99 -2.30 6.31
N LYS A 167 -2.86 -2.54 7.62
CA LYS A 167 -3.17 -3.87 8.19
C LYS A 167 -4.61 -4.28 7.89
N ARG A 168 -5.58 -3.37 8.09
CA ARG A 168 -6.99 -3.61 7.73
C ARG A 168 -7.17 -3.86 6.23
N ALA A 169 -6.47 -3.08 5.38
CA ALA A 169 -6.53 -3.23 3.93
C ALA A 169 -6.09 -4.62 3.48
N LYS A 170 -5.04 -5.20 4.07
CA LYS A 170 -4.58 -6.55 3.75
C LYS A 170 -5.61 -7.66 4.02
N ARG A 171 -6.62 -7.40 4.86
CA ARG A 171 -7.72 -8.35 5.13
C ARG A 171 -8.84 -8.30 4.09
N VAL A 172 -9.01 -7.16 3.40
CA VAL A 172 -10.13 -6.94 2.48
C VAL A 172 -9.69 -6.69 1.03
N ILE A 173 -8.42 -6.42 0.81
CA ILE A 173 -7.82 -6.19 -0.50
C ILE A 173 -6.66 -7.17 -0.69
N PRO A 174 -6.69 -8.08 -1.67
CA PRO A 174 -5.54 -8.93 -1.97
C PRO A 174 -4.26 -8.12 -2.16
N GLY A 175 -3.25 -8.37 -1.31
CA GLY A 175 -2.01 -7.61 -1.30
C GLY A 175 -2.08 -6.21 -0.66
N GLY A 176 -3.22 -5.83 -0.04
CA GLY A 176 -3.39 -4.61 0.74
C GLY A 176 -3.63 -3.33 -0.06
N ASN A 177 -3.38 -3.33 -1.37
CA ASN A 177 -3.62 -2.19 -2.25
C ASN A 177 -3.79 -2.62 -3.72
N MET A 178 -4.18 -1.68 -4.57
CA MET A 178 -4.39 -1.93 -5.99
C MET A 178 -3.08 -2.03 -6.79
N LEU A 179 -2.04 -1.29 -6.40
CA LEU A 179 -0.79 -1.18 -7.16
C LEU A 179 0.38 -1.77 -6.38
N LEU A 180 1.05 -2.76 -6.97
CA LEU A 180 2.22 -3.41 -6.41
C LEU A 180 3.31 -2.41 -5.97
N SER A 181 3.56 -1.39 -6.79
CA SER A 181 4.54 -0.33 -6.55
C SER A 181 4.19 0.65 -5.41
N LYS A 182 3.01 0.54 -4.81
CA LYS A 182 2.59 1.33 -3.62
C LYS A 182 2.60 0.52 -2.33
N ARG A 183 3.04 -0.73 -2.36
CA ARG A 183 3.12 -1.55 -1.14
C ARG A 183 4.20 -1.00 -0.21
N PRO A 184 3.92 -0.81 1.08
CA PRO A 184 4.92 -0.43 2.08
C PRO A 184 6.16 -1.31 2.09
N GLU A 185 5.99 -2.60 1.79
CA GLU A 185 7.07 -3.58 1.69
C GLU A 185 8.11 -3.25 0.61
N MET A 186 7.76 -2.42 -0.38
CA MET A 186 8.68 -1.93 -1.42
C MET A 186 9.58 -0.78 -0.96
N PHE A 187 9.26 -0.15 0.18
CA PHE A 187 9.95 1.02 0.70
C PHE A 187 10.49 0.75 2.10
N LEU A 188 9.66 0.98 3.11
CA LEU A 188 10.03 0.85 4.52
C LEU A 188 8.91 0.09 5.25
N PRO A 189 8.95 -1.25 5.26
CA PRO A 189 7.95 -2.07 5.91
C PRO A 189 7.67 -1.60 7.34
N GLU A 190 6.41 -1.58 7.74
CA GLU A 190 5.92 -1.17 9.07
C GLU A 190 6.09 0.32 9.41
N GLN A 191 7.02 1.04 8.80
CA GLN A 191 7.25 2.47 9.06
C GLN A 191 6.69 3.38 7.95
N TRP A 192 6.44 2.83 6.74
CA TRP A 192 5.88 3.61 5.64
C TRP A 192 4.48 4.12 5.97
N PRO A 193 4.17 5.42 5.80
CA PRO A 193 2.87 6.00 6.19
C PRO A 193 1.65 5.41 5.45
N SER A 194 1.85 4.81 4.28
CA SER A 194 0.90 4.07 3.44
C SER A 194 -0.24 4.90 2.83
N TYR A 195 -0.81 5.85 3.55
CA TYR A 195 -1.97 6.64 3.12
C TYR A 195 -1.72 8.13 3.34
N PHE A 196 -2.25 8.93 2.42
CA PHE A 196 -2.17 10.38 2.51
C PHE A 196 -3.54 11.00 2.85
N SER A 197 -3.52 12.10 3.56
CA SER A 197 -4.68 12.99 3.80
C SER A 197 -4.72 14.14 2.80
N LYS A 198 -3.55 14.59 2.34
CA LYS A 198 -3.39 15.75 1.45
C LYS A 198 -2.10 15.62 0.63
N ALA A 199 -2.12 16.13 -0.60
CA ALA A 199 -0.93 16.29 -1.42
C ALA A 199 -0.98 17.64 -2.17
N LYS A 200 0.17 18.35 -2.27
CA LYS A 200 0.28 19.65 -2.98
C LYS A 200 1.71 19.90 -3.44
N GLY A 201 1.91 20.22 -4.71
CA GLY A 201 3.25 20.36 -5.29
C GLY A 201 4.04 19.05 -5.14
N CYS A 202 5.16 19.08 -4.42
CA CYS A 202 5.94 17.87 -4.07
C CYS A 202 5.73 17.41 -2.62
N LYS A 203 4.78 17.99 -1.90
CA LYS A 203 4.53 17.68 -0.49
C LYS A 203 3.33 16.75 -0.34
N VAL A 204 3.44 15.82 0.60
CA VAL A 204 2.39 14.86 0.97
C VAL A 204 2.26 14.85 2.49
N TRP A 205 1.03 14.82 2.99
CA TRP A 205 0.74 14.68 4.42
C TRP A 205 0.09 13.32 4.65
N ASP A 206 0.58 12.60 5.65
CA ASP A 206 -0.03 11.34 6.07
C ASP A 206 -1.36 11.56 6.82
N LEU A 207 -1.97 10.48 7.33
CA LEU A 207 -3.22 10.56 8.09
C LEU A 207 -3.03 11.13 9.51
N ASP A 208 -1.80 11.20 9.99
CA ASP A 208 -1.44 11.76 11.29
C ASP A 208 -1.01 13.23 11.17
N GLY A 209 -1.04 13.80 9.94
CA GLY A 209 -0.71 15.19 9.65
C GLY A 209 0.78 15.48 9.46
N ASN A 210 1.64 14.46 9.45
CA ASN A 210 3.06 14.64 9.21
C ASN A 210 3.31 15.01 7.75
N GLU A 211 4.15 16.03 7.51
CA GLU A 211 4.52 16.49 6.18
C GLU A 211 5.78 15.77 5.67
N PHE A 212 5.72 15.29 4.44
CA PHE A 212 6.83 14.68 3.71
C PHE A 212 7.05 15.35 2.37
N ILE A 213 8.29 15.32 1.88
CA ILE A 213 8.61 15.63 0.47
C ILE A 213 8.60 14.32 -0.29
N ASP A 214 7.76 14.21 -1.32
CA ASP A 214 7.73 13.03 -2.18
C ASP A 214 8.93 13.05 -3.14
N MET A 215 9.95 12.27 -2.78
CA MET A 215 11.15 12.03 -3.59
C MET A 215 11.06 10.72 -4.37
N SER A 216 9.87 10.09 -4.39
CA SER A 216 9.63 8.85 -5.11
C SER A 216 9.15 9.11 -6.55
N ILE A 217 8.12 8.45 -7.00
CA ILE A 217 7.61 8.52 -8.36
C ILE A 217 6.31 9.33 -8.50
N MET A 218 5.98 10.17 -7.55
CA MET A 218 4.84 11.09 -7.57
C MET A 218 3.58 10.51 -8.23
N GLY A 219 2.93 9.54 -7.55
CA GLY A 219 1.73 8.87 -8.08
C GLY A 219 2.02 7.94 -9.27
N ILE A 220 3.17 7.26 -9.29
CA ILE A 220 3.62 6.36 -10.36
C ILE A 220 3.87 7.12 -11.68
N GLY A 221 4.46 8.31 -11.55
CA GLY A 221 4.83 9.16 -12.67
C GLY A 221 3.66 9.89 -13.34
N THR A 222 2.49 9.97 -12.68
CA THR A 222 1.31 10.65 -13.25
C THR A 222 1.30 12.16 -12.99
N ASN A 223 1.95 12.64 -11.92
CA ASN A 223 1.86 14.03 -11.46
C ASN A 223 3.11 14.84 -11.82
N ILE A 224 3.46 14.91 -13.10
CA ILE A 224 4.65 15.64 -13.57
C ILE A 224 4.61 17.15 -13.34
N LEU A 225 3.42 17.72 -13.16
CA LEU A 225 3.21 19.13 -12.82
C LEU A 225 3.16 19.38 -11.31
N GLY A 226 3.32 18.33 -10.51
CA GLY A 226 3.09 18.36 -9.07
C GLY A 226 1.64 18.03 -8.69
N TYR A 227 1.43 17.68 -7.42
CA TYR A 227 0.10 17.38 -6.88
C TYR A 227 -0.77 18.65 -6.84
N GLY A 228 -2.05 18.52 -7.19
CA GLY A 228 -3.02 19.61 -7.08
C GLY A 228 -2.65 20.82 -7.92
N HIS A 229 -2.26 20.65 -9.20
CA HIS A 229 -1.97 21.73 -10.10
C HIS A 229 -3.26 22.52 -10.40
N LEU A 230 -3.23 23.84 -10.11
CA LEU A 230 -4.43 24.67 -10.08
C LEU A 230 -5.23 24.63 -11.40
N GLU A 231 -4.58 24.87 -12.53
CA GLU A 231 -5.26 24.92 -13.84
C GLU A 231 -5.89 23.56 -14.23
N VAL A 232 -5.23 22.44 -13.86
CA VAL A 232 -5.76 21.09 -14.09
C VAL A 232 -6.97 20.84 -13.20
N ASP A 233 -6.85 21.16 -11.91
CA ASP A 233 -7.94 20.97 -10.94
C ASP A 233 -9.17 21.81 -11.32
N GLU A 234 -9.00 23.07 -11.72
CA GLU A 234 -10.09 23.95 -12.17
C GLU A 234 -10.79 23.39 -13.42
N ALA A 235 -10.05 22.86 -14.40
CA ALA A 235 -10.63 22.23 -15.59
C ALA A 235 -11.45 20.98 -15.23
N VAL A 236 -10.93 20.16 -14.32
CA VAL A 236 -11.62 18.94 -13.82
C VAL A 236 -12.89 19.34 -13.07
N HIS A 237 -12.84 20.31 -12.16
CA HIS A 237 -14.01 20.79 -11.43
C HIS A 237 -15.09 21.30 -12.37
N LYS A 238 -14.74 22.10 -13.37
CA LYS A 238 -15.71 22.56 -14.39
C LYS A 238 -16.39 21.40 -15.12
N THR A 239 -15.64 20.35 -15.49
CA THR A 239 -16.19 19.17 -16.15
C THR A 239 -17.15 18.42 -15.22
N ILE A 240 -16.81 18.29 -13.93
CA ILE A 240 -17.69 17.66 -12.93
C ILE A 240 -19.02 18.43 -12.79
N GLU A 241 -18.97 19.76 -12.76
CA GLU A 241 -20.17 20.62 -12.64
C GLU A 241 -21.10 20.50 -13.86
N THR A 242 -20.56 20.27 -15.06
CA THR A 242 -21.34 20.10 -16.28
C THR A 242 -21.84 18.66 -16.50
N GLY A 243 -21.39 17.73 -15.68
CA GLY A 243 -21.72 16.31 -15.74
C GLY A 243 -20.70 15.50 -16.55
N ASN A 244 -20.30 14.38 -15.96
CA ASN A 244 -19.42 13.40 -16.60
C ASN A 244 -20.16 12.07 -16.81
N MET A 245 -19.61 11.18 -17.63
CA MET A 245 -20.17 9.85 -17.91
C MET A 245 -21.62 9.87 -18.40
N ALA A 246 -21.96 10.88 -19.22
CA ALA A 246 -23.27 10.99 -19.82
C ALA A 246 -23.50 9.90 -20.91
N THR A 247 -24.75 9.76 -21.37
CA THR A 247 -25.10 8.87 -22.49
C THR A 247 -24.46 9.30 -23.82
N PHE A 248 -24.27 10.62 -23.99
CA PHE A 248 -23.57 11.17 -25.16
C PHE A 248 -22.06 11.15 -24.93
N ASN A 249 -21.31 11.13 -26.04
CA ASN A 249 -19.86 11.26 -26.01
C ASN A 249 -19.43 12.66 -25.57
N CYS A 250 -18.28 12.79 -24.94
CA CYS A 250 -17.72 14.08 -24.58
C CYS A 250 -16.88 14.65 -25.74
N SER A 251 -16.89 15.97 -25.89
CA SER A 251 -16.11 16.65 -26.93
C SER A 251 -14.60 16.53 -26.75
N GLU A 252 -14.14 16.36 -25.50
CA GLU A 252 -12.74 16.25 -25.14
C GLU A 252 -12.06 15.04 -25.78
N GLU A 253 -12.79 13.96 -26.09
CA GLU A 253 -12.26 12.81 -26.83
C GLU A 253 -11.76 13.23 -28.23
N VAL A 254 -12.52 14.08 -28.92
CA VAL A 254 -12.17 14.59 -30.24
C VAL A 254 -11.01 15.58 -30.14
N LEU A 255 -11.13 16.57 -29.26
CA LEU A 255 -10.13 17.63 -29.08
C LEU A 255 -8.76 17.05 -28.69
N LEU A 256 -8.74 16.07 -27.79
CA LEU A 256 -7.50 15.37 -27.41
C LEU A 256 -6.92 14.59 -28.58
N SER A 257 -7.77 13.88 -29.33
CA SER A 257 -7.32 13.11 -30.50
C SER A 257 -6.73 13.99 -31.60
N GLU A 258 -7.38 15.11 -31.91
CA GLU A 258 -6.88 16.10 -32.89
C GLU A 258 -5.52 16.68 -32.43
N LYS A 259 -5.39 16.99 -31.11
CA LYS A 259 -4.12 17.49 -30.56
C LYS A 259 -3.00 16.46 -30.63
N LEU A 260 -3.29 15.19 -30.39
CA LEU A 260 -2.31 14.12 -30.52
C LEU A 260 -1.88 13.93 -31.98
N LEU A 261 -2.81 14.00 -32.96
CA LEU A 261 -2.48 13.92 -34.40
C LEU A 261 -1.66 15.13 -34.86
N GLU A 262 -1.96 16.33 -34.39
CA GLU A 262 -1.13 17.52 -34.64
C GLU A 262 0.33 17.31 -34.19
N LEU A 263 0.53 16.65 -33.02
CA LEU A 263 1.85 16.35 -32.50
C LEU A 263 2.54 15.19 -33.21
N HIS A 264 1.78 14.30 -33.85
CA HIS A 264 2.24 13.07 -34.49
C HIS A 264 1.71 12.95 -35.89
N PRO A 265 2.21 13.79 -36.87
CA PRO A 265 1.69 13.83 -38.24
C PRO A 265 1.82 12.51 -39.04
N TRP A 266 2.63 11.57 -38.54
CA TRP A 266 2.77 10.21 -39.09
C TRP A 266 1.57 9.30 -38.79
N ALA A 267 0.75 9.66 -37.78
CA ALA A 267 -0.41 8.88 -37.34
C ALA A 267 -1.70 9.40 -38.00
N ASP A 268 -2.60 8.49 -38.37
CA ASP A 268 -3.89 8.84 -38.99
C ASP A 268 -5.04 8.92 -37.99
N MET A 269 -4.97 8.14 -36.90
CA MET A 269 -6.07 7.98 -35.95
C MET A 269 -5.56 7.77 -34.51
N VAL A 270 -6.42 8.10 -33.53
CA VAL A 270 -6.18 7.87 -32.11
C VAL A 270 -7.24 6.94 -31.55
N ARG A 271 -6.79 6.02 -30.69
CA ARG A 271 -7.68 5.16 -29.89
C ARG A 271 -7.46 5.43 -28.42
N LEU A 272 -8.53 5.74 -27.69
CA LEU A 272 -8.50 6.01 -26.27
C LEU A 272 -8.79 4.75 -25.45
N ALA A 273 -8.16 4.63 -24.28
CA ALA A 273 -8.33 3.56 -23.30
C ALA A 273 -8.23 4.14 -21.88
N ARG A 274 -8.57 3.35 -20.85
CA ARG A 274 -8.60 3.82 -19.45
C ARG A 274 -7.31 3.54 -18.69
N ALA A 275 -6.57 2.52 -19.11
CA ALA A 275 -5.38 2.06 -18.40
C ALA A 275 -4.28 1.61 -19.35
N GLY A 276 -3.02 1.68 -18.89
CA GLY A 276 -1.86 1.25 -19.66
C GLY A 276 -1.93 -0.21 -20.14
N GLY A 277 -2.36 -1.14 -19.28
CA GLY A 277 -2.54 -2.54 -19.66
C GLY A 277 -3.60 -2.74 -20.76
N GLU A 278 -4.68 -1.97 -20.70
CA GLU A 278 -5.76 -2.01 -21.68
C GLU A 278 -5.29 -1.52 -23.06
N ILE A 279 -4.64 -0.35 -23.13
CA ILE A 279 -4.14 0.19 -24.40
C ILE A 279 -3.04 -0.71 -24.99
N ASN A 280 -2.20 -1.30 -24.13
CA ASN A 280 -1.19 -2.27 -24.57
C ASN A 280 -1.84 -3.51 -25.23
N SER A 281 -2.91 -4.04 -24.65
CA SER A 281 -3.66 -5.17 -25.22
C SER A 281 -4.36 -4.80 -26.52
N MET A 282 -4.91 -3.59 -26.61
CA MET A 282 -5.51 -3.08 -27.85
C MET A 282 -4.48 -2.99 -28.98
N ALA A 283 -3.29 -2.41 -28.71
CA ALA A 283 -2.23 -2.29 -29.70
C ALA A 283 -1.76 -3.66 -30.22
N VAL A 284 -1.56 -4.63 -29.33
CA VAL A 284 -1.21 -6.00 -29.70
C VAL A 284 -2.30 -6.63 -30.59
N ARG A 285 -3.58 -6.44 -30.23
CA ARG A 285 -4.70 -6.95 -31.02
C ARG A 285 -4.76 -6.29 -32.40
N ILE A 286 -4.54 -4.98 -32.50
CA ILE A 286 -4.49 -4.26 -33.78
C ILE A 286 -3.36 -4.82 -34.66
N ALA A 287 -2.16 -4.97 -34.10
CA ALA A 287 -1.02 -5.52 -34.84
C ALA A 287 -1.26 -6.94 -35.36
N ARG A 288 -1.83 -7.81 -34.51
CA ARG A 288 -2.21 -9.17 -34.93
C ARG A 288 -3.27 -9.17 -36.04
N ALA A 289 -4.30 -8.32 -35.90
CA ALA A 289 -5.38 -8.22 -36.88
C ALA A 289 -4.90 -7.69 -38.22
N SER A 290 -3.97 -6.71 -38.23
CA SER A 290 -3.46 -6.09 -39.46
C SER A 290 -2.47 -6.99 -40.19
N THR A 291 -1.74 -7.83 -39.50
CA THR A 291 -0.70 -8.69 -40.09
C THR A 291 -1.14 -10.14 -40.32
N GLY A 292 -2.19 -10.60 -39.65
CA GLY A 292 -2.59 -12.00 -39.62
C GLY A 292 -1.60 -12.92 -38.88
N LYS A 293 -0.66 -12.35 -38.11
CA LYS A 293 0.39 -13.06 -37.38
C LYS A 293 0.08 -13.04 -35.88
N ASP A 294 0.64 -13.98 -35.09
CA ASP A 294 0.28 -14.14 -33.68
C ASP A 294 1.38 -13.73 -32.67
N LYS A 295 2.66 -13.84 -33.05
CA LYS A 295 3.77 -13.63 -32.11
C LYS A 295 4.11 -12.15 -31.95
N ILE A 296 4.55 -11.78 -30.74
CA ILE A 296 4.99 -10.43 -30.39
C ILE A 296 6.40 -10.49 -29.81
N ALA A 297 7.35 -9.78 -30.39
CA ALA A 297 8.66 -9.54 -29.79
C ALA A 297 8.53 -8.39 -28.79
N ILE A 298 9.02 -8.55 -27.55
CA ILE A 298 8.88 -7.54 -26.51
C ILE A 298 10.21 -7.12 -25.89
N CYS A 299 10.33 -5.82 -25.56
CA CYS A 299 11.40 -5.29 -24.74
C CYS A 299 10.85 -4.21 -23.80
N GLY A 300 10.85 -4.47 -22.51
CA GLY A 300 10.32 -3.56 -21.50
C GLY A 300 9.10 -4.10 -20.76
N TYR A 301 8.50 -3.23 -19.91
CA TYR A 301 7.31 -3.55 -19.14
C TYR A 301 6.05 -3.05 -19.82
N HIS A 302 5.09 -3.92 -20.05
CA HIS A 302 3.88 -3.60 -20.78
C HIS A 302 2.58 -3.96 -20.06
N GLY A 303 2.60 -3.99 -18.75
CA GLY A 303 1.44 -4.31 -17.90
C GLY A 303 1.46 -5.76 -17.39
N TRP A 304 0.27 -6.25 -17.00
CA TRP A 304 0.11 -7.53 -16.33
C TRP A 304 -0.92 -8.45 -17.02
N HIS A 305 -1.35 -8.11 -18.24
CA HIS A 305 -2.33 -8.91 -18.98
C HIS A 305 -1.71 -10.22 -19.49
N ASP A 306 -2.56 -11.21 -19.70
CA ASP A 306 -2.16 -12.57 -20.05
C ASP A 306 -1.18 -12.65 -21.22
N TRP A 307 -1.39 -11.84 -22.27
CA TRP A 307 -0.52 -11.82 -23.43
C TRP A 307 0.94 -11.46 -23.06
N TYR A 308 1.15 -10.58 -22.07
CA TYR A 308 2.47 -10.18 -21.60
C TYR A 308 3.05 -11.21 -20.62
N LEU A 309 2.26 -11.64 -19.62
CA LEU A 309 2.69 -12.65 -18.65
C LEU A 309 2.96 -14.01 -19.29
N SER A 310 2.38 -14.30 -20.46
CA SER A 310 2.64 -15.53 -21.22
C SER A 310 4.11 -15.72 -21.59
N THR A 311 4.91 -14.66 -21.61
CA THR A 311 6.37 -14.68 -21.78
C THR A 311 7.06 -15.60 -20.75
N ASN A 312 6.54 -15.65 -19.51
CA ASN A 312 7.07 -16.50 -18.44
C ASN A 312 6.52 -17.95 -18.45
N LEU A 313 5.63 -18.32 -19.36
CA LEU A 313 5.07 -19.69 -19.38
C LEU A 313 6.11 -20.76 -19.74
N ASN A 314 7.14 -20.43 -20.54
CA ASN A 314 8.23 -21.37 -20.88
C ASN A 314 9.39 -21.31 -19.89
N ASN A 315 9.64 -20.14 -19.32
CA ASN A 315 10.69 -19.90 -18.35
C ASN A 315 10.24 -18.73 -17.46
N ASP A 316 10.09 -18.98 -16.19
CA ASP A 316 9.56 -18.04 -15.17
C ASP A 316 10.43 -16.78 -14.95
N LYS A 317 11.62 -16.72 -15.55
CA LYS A 317 12.56 -15.60 -15.48
C LYS A 317 12.63 -14.74 -16.74
N ASN A 318 11.89 -15.04 -17.79
CA ASN A 318 11.97 -14.30 -19.04
C ASN A 318 11.66 -12.80 -18.90
N LEU A 319 10.86 -12.42 -17.91
CA LEU A 319 10.50 -11.03 -17.63
C LEU A 319 11.34 -10.36 -16.53
N ASP A 320 12.22 -11.07 -15.85
CA ASP A 320 12.99 -10.53 -14.71
C ASP A 320 13.86 -9.32 -15.09
N GLY A 321 14.40 -9.29 -16.29
CA GLY A 321 15.17 -8.17 -16.84
C GLY A 321 14.34 -6.97 -17.31
N HIS A 322 13.00 -7.07 -17.35
CA HIS A 322 12.13 -6.09 -17.99
C HIS A 322 11.47 -5.06 -17.04
N LEU A 323 11.48 -5.21 -15.78
CA LEU A 323 11.14 -4.27 -14.69
C LEU A 323 10.95 -4.98 -13.34
N LEU A 324 10.06 -5.98 -13.30
CA LEU A 324 9.62 -6.60 -12.06
C LEU A 324 9.98 -8.09 -12.11
N PRO A 325 10.95 -8.54 -11.32
CA PRO A 325 11.25 -9.97 -11.21
C PRO A 325 10.13 -10.72 -10.48
N GLY A 326 10.02 -12.02 -10.74
CA GLY A 326 9.10 -12.91 -10.04
C GLY A 326 7.63 -12.77 -10.44
N LEU A 327 7.32 -12.28 -11.64
CA LEU A 327 5.96 -12.24 -12.16
C LEU A 327 5.45 -13.67 -12.42
N GLN A 328 4.41 -14.06 -11.67
CA GLN A 328 3.81 -15.39 -11.74
C GLN A 328 2.84 -15.53 -12.92
N THR A 329 2.69 -16.75 -13.42
CA THR A 329 1.82 -17.09 -14.55
C THR A 329 0.57 -17.87 -14.16
N ASP A 330 0.23 -17.89 -12.88
CA ASP A 330 -0.96 -18.58 -12.38
C ASP A 330 -2.21 -17.98 -13.03
N GLY A 331 -3.04 -18.84 -13.64
CA GLY A 331 -4.23 -18.43 -14.37
C GLY A 331 -4.00 -18.00 -15.82
N VAL A 332 -2.76 -17.78 -16.27
CA VAL A 332 -2.48 -17.47 -17.69
C VAL A 332 -2.74 -18.70 -18.57
N PRO A 333 -3.53 -18.58 -19.65
CA PRO A 333 -3.84 -19.71 -20.52
C PRO A 333 -2.58 -20.35 -21.15
N ARG A 334 -2.41 -21.66 -20.98
CA ARG A 334 -1.25 -22.41 -21.52
C ARG A 334 -1.12 -22.33 -23.04
N GLY A 335 -2.24 -22.14 -23.75
CA GLY A 335 -2.25 -21.95 -25.20
C GLY A 335 -1.52 -20.70 -25.69
N LEU A 336 -1.11 -19.80 -24.78
CA LEU A 336 -0.32 -18.60 -25.12
C LEU A 336 1.19 -18.85 -25.08
N ILE A 337 1.65 -20.06 -24.76
CA ILE A 337 3.08 -20.41 -24.75
C ILE A 337 3.71 -20.07 -26.12
N GLY A 338 4.80 -19.32 -26.10
CA GLY A 338 5.56 -18.92 -27.30
C GLY A 338 4.92 -17.86 -28.18
N THR A 339 3.82 -17.25 -27.73
CA THR A 339 3.19 -16.12 -28.46
C THR A 339 3.83 -14.77 -28.13
N THR A 340 4.60 -14.66 -27.05
CA THR A 340 5.33 -13.46 -26.66
C THR A 340 6.78 -13.82 -26.36
N LEU A 341 7.71 -13.12 -27.06
CA LEU A 341 9.12 -13.46 -27.14
C LEU A 341 9.94 -12.28 -26.64
N PRO A 342 10.71 -12.40 -25.55
CA PRO A 342 11.48 -11.29 -25.00
C PRO A 342 12.81 -11.12 -25.74
N PHE A 343 13.28 -9.86 -25.83
CA PHE A 343 14.65 -9.50 -26.21
C PHE A 343 15.16 -8.36 -25.33
N ASN A 344 16.47 -8.23 -25.22
CA ASN A 344 17.10 -7.21 -24.37
C ASN A 344 17.24 -5.87 -25.11
N TYR A 345 17.17 -4.78 -24.35
CA TYR A 345 17.43 -3.44 -24.87
C TYR A 345 18.89 -3.31 -25.30
N ASN A 346 19.16 -2.61 -26.41
CA ASN A 346 20.47 -2.47 -27.05
C ASN A 346 21.09 -3.78 -27.59
N ASP A 347 20.34 -4.88 -27.65
CA ASP A 347 20.79 -6.16 -28.21
C ASP A 347 20.12 -6.42 -29.57
N ILE A 348 20.68 -5.82 -30.62
CA ILE A 348 20.12 -5.95 -31.98
C ILE A 348 20.32 -7.38 -32.53
N ASP A 349 21.43 -8.03 -32.20
CA ASP A 349 21.73 -9.38 -32.69
C ASP A 349 20.71 -10.39 -32.15
N GLN A 350 20.29 -10.24 -30.89
CA GLN A 350 19.22 -11.05 -30.29
C GLN A 350 17.89 -10.86 -31.04
N LEU A 351 17.54 -9.60 -31.36
CA LEU A 351 16.31 -9.31 -32.11
C LEU A 351 16.34 -9.90 -33.51
N GLU A 352 17.46 -9.77 -34.24
CA GLU A 352 17.66 -10.36 -35.57
C GLU A 352 17.51 -11.89 -35.54
N ALA A 353 18.17 -12.55 -34.56
CA ALA A 353 18.04 -14.00 -34.37
C ALA A 353 16.60 -14.41 -34.11
N LEU A 354 15.90 -13.66 -33.23
CA LEU A 354 14.50 -13.92 -32.89
C LEU A 354 13.58 -13.79 -34.12
N ILE A 355 13.78 -12.77 -34.94
CA ILE A 355 13.02 -12.58 -36.20
C ILE A 355 13.31 -13.73 -37.17
N LYS A 356 14.54 -14.13 -37.30
CA LYS A 356 14.96 -15.22 -38.22
C LYS A 356 14.34 -16.56 -37.77
N ASP A 357 14.37 -16.86 -36.46
CA ASP A 357 13.84 -18.10 -35.92
C ASP A 357 12.30 -18.18 -35.95
N ASN A 358 11.62 -17.03 -36.05
CA ASN A 358 10.17 -16.91 -36.10
C ASN A 358 9.71 -16.18 -37.40
N LYS A 359 10.36 -16.52 -38.49
CA LYS A 359 10.11 -15.87 -39.78
C LYS A 359 8.62 -15.92 -40.14
N ASP A 360 8.10 -14.75 -40.56
CA ASP A 360 6.70 -14.53 -40.95
C ASP A 360 5.64 -14.79 -39.87
N GLU A 361 6.04 -15.01 -38.62
CA GLU A 361 5.11 -15.24 -37.51
C GLU A 361 4.97 -14.03 -36.55
N ILE A 362 5.91 -13.07 -36.59
CA ILE A 362 5.92 -11.93 -35.71
C ILE A 362 5.01 -10.83 -36.22
N ALA A 363 3.96 -10.50 -35.45
CA ALA A 363 3.03 -9.42 -35.75
C ALA A 363 3.60 -8.04 -35.41
N ALA A 364 4.29 -7.94 -34.27
CA ALA A 364 4.86 -6.68 -33.80
C ALA A 364 6.15 -6.85 -33.03
N ILE A 365 7.01 -5.82 -33.12
CA ILE A 365 8.04 -5.50 -32.14
C ILE A 365 7.45 -4.43 -31.22
N LYS A 366 7.34 -4.74 -29.94
CA LYS A 366 6.78 -3.83 -28.94
C LYS A 366 7.81 -3.53 -27.87
N MET A 367 8.15 -2.23 -27.70
CA MET A 367 9.21 -1.85 -26.78
C MET A 367 9.00 -0.47 -26.16
N GLU A 368 9.65 -0.20 -25.05
CA GLU A 368 9.83 1.15 -24.54
C GLU A 368 10.94 1.85 -25.34
N VAL A 369 10.80 3.14 -25.57
CA VAL A 369 11.83 3.93 -26.33
C VAL A 369 13.11 4.03 -25.53
N SER A 370 13.01 4.20 -24.20
CA SER A 370 14.11 4.19 -23.25
C SER A 370 13.53 3.95 -21.85
N ARG A 371 14.31 3.36 -20.97
CA ARG A 371 13.97 3.19 -19.57
C ARG A 371 15.11 3.65 -18.65
N ASN A 372 16.07 2.78 -18.39
CA ASN A 372 17.21 3.06 -17.51
C ASN A 372 18.43 3.55 -18.32
N GLU A 373 18.49 3.14 -19.58
CA GLU A 373 19.58 3.42 -20.50
C GLU A 373 19.03 4.02 -21.79
N GLY A 374 19.80 4.86 -22.46
CA GLY A 374 19.49 5.37 -23.78
C GLY A 374 19.81 4.37 -24.87
N PRO A 375 19.32 4.59 -26.12
CA PRO A 375 19.68 3.76 -27.25
C PRO A 375 21.14 4.00 -27.62
N GLU A 376 21.89 2.91 -27.80
CA GLU A 376 23.28 2.90 -28.26
C GLU A 376 23.38 2.53 -29.74
N ASP A 377 24.44 2.92 -30.41
CA ASP A 377 24.77 2.49 -31.79
C ASP A 377 23.62 2.54 -32.80
N ASN A 378 22.78 3.57 -32.73
CA ASN A 378 21.56 3.71 -33.53
C ASN A 378 20.53 2.57 -33.37
N PHE A 379 20.47 1.97 -32.18
CA PHE A 379 19.62 0.81 -31.90
C PHE A 379 18.15 1.01 -32.36
N LEU A 380 17.51 2.13 -32.03
CA LEU A 380 16.12 2.39 -32.42
C LEU A 380 15.93 2.45 -33.96
N GLN A 381 16.91 3.02 -34.68
CA GLN A 381 16.86 3.04 -36.15
C GLN A 381 16.95 1.62 -36.70
N LYS A 382 17.89 0.81 -36.22
CA LYS A 382 18.04 -0.59 -36.62
C LYS A 382 16.76 -1.40 -36.36
N VAL A 383 16.12 -1.18 -35.18
CA VAL A 383 14.83 -1.82 -34.87
C VAL A 383 13.74 -1.39 -35.88
N ARG A 384 13.67 -0.10 -36.24
CA ARG A 384 12.71 0.41 -37.23
C ARG A 384 12.97 -0.24 -38.60
N ASP A 385 14.22 -0.31 -39.01
CA ASP A 385 14.60 -0.90 -40.29
C ASP A 385 14.22 -2.39 -40.34
N LEU A 386 14.57 -3.16 -39.34
CA LEU A 386 14.20 -4.57 -39.22
C LEU A 386 12.67 -4.79 -39.26
N ALA A 387 11.92 -3.95 -38.54
CA ALA A 387 10.47 -4.01 -38.56
C ALA A 387 9.92 -3.78 -39.99
N THR A 388 10.44 -2.78 -40.70
CA THR A 388 10.03 -2.43 -42.05
C THR A 388 10.35 -3.56 -43.06
N GLU A 389 11.59 -4.06 -43.03
CA GLU A 389 12.07 -5.12 -43.91
C GLU A 389 11.30 -6.44 -43.80
N ASN A 390 10.81 -6.73 -42.58
CA ASN A 390 10.12 -7.98 -42.27
C ASN A 390 8.58 -7.85 -42.22
N ASN A 391 8.02 -6.69 -42.57
CA ASN A 391 6.60 -6.39 -42.46
C ASN A 391 6.07 -6.67 -41.05
N ILE A 392 6.75 -6.13 -40.03
CA ILE A 392 6.43 -6.21 -38.63
C ILE A 392 6.01 -4.83 -38.14
N ILE A 393 4.93 -4.74 -37.38
CA ILE A 393 4.46 -3.48 -36.76
C ILE A 393 5.39 -3.06 -35.65
N LEU A 394 5.92 -1.84 -35.68
CA LEU A 394 6.69 -1.27 -34.57
C LEU A 394 5.76 -0.51 -33.58
N ILE A 395 5.75 -0.94 -32.35
CA ILE A 395 4.95 -0.32 -31.28
C ILE A 395 5.88 0.26 -30.24
N PHE A 396 5.85 1.58 -30.03
CA PHE A 396 6.51 2.22 -28.91
C PHE A 396 5.56 2.42 -27.74
N ASP A 397 5.91 1.84 -26.58
CA ASP A 397 5.21 2.06 -25.33
C ASP A 397 5.84 3.26 -24.61
N GLU A 398 5.20 4.39 -24.73
CA GLU A 398 5.60 5.62 -24.08
C GLU A 398 4.71 5.98 -22.87
N CYS A 399 4.05 5.00 -22.28
CA CYS A 399 3.27 5.22 -21.06
C CYS A 399 4.12 5.83 -19.92
N THR A 400 5.42 5.60 -19.91
CA THR A 400 6.35 6.16 -18.91
C THR A 400 7.15 7.35 -19.43
N SER A 401 7.57 7.33 -20.69
CA SER A 401 8.46 8.35 -21.29
C SER A 401 7.72 9.49 -21.99
N GLY A 402 6.47 9.27 -22.40
CA GLY A 402 5.67 10.28 -23.12
C GLY A 402 5.49 11.58 -22.35
N PHE A 403 5.67 12.71 -23.02
CA PHE A 403 5.51 14.05 -22.49
C PHE A 403 6.43 14.41 -21.28
N ARG A 404 7.56 13.69 -21.09
CA ARG A 404 8.53 14.00 -20.03
C ARG A 404 9.68 14.86 -20.58
N GLU A 405 10.56 14.24 -21.33
CA GLU A 405 11.72 14.92 -21.89
C GLU A 405 11.39 15.68 -23.20
N THR A 406 10.48 15.14 -24.01
CA THR A 406 10.07 15.69 -25.29
C THR A 406 8.56 15.87 -25.34
N PHE A 407 8.09 17.02 -25.82
CA PHE A 407 6.66 17.25 -26.00
C PHE A 407 6.10 16.38 -27.10
N GLY A 408 5.21 15.47 -26.75
CA GLY A 408 4.60 14.48 -27.63
C GLY A 408 5.15 13.06 -27.49
N GLY A 409 6.42 12.90 -27.06
CA GLY A 409 6.99 11.56 -26.89
C GLY A 409 8.49 11.52 -27.14
N LEU A 410 9.17 10.57 -26.47
CA LEU A 410 10.62 10.44 -26.51
C LEU A 410 11.13 9.97 -27.89
N HIS A 411 10.32 9.19 -28.67
CA HIS A 411 10.67 8.78 -30.03
C HIS A 411 10.97 9.97 -30.94
N LYS A 412 10.33 11.13 -30.71
CA LYS A 412 10.57 12.35 -31.49
C LYS A 412 11.98 12.90 -31.30
N LYS A 413 12.58 12.75 -30.11
CA LYS A 413 13.97 13.14 -29.85
C LYS A 413 14.95 12.37 -30.73
N TYR A 414 14.65 11.10 -31.00
CA TYR A 414 15.48 10.23 -31.82
C TYR A 414 15.09 10.24 -33.29
N GLY A 415 14.00 10.91 -33.66
CA GLY A 415 13.53 10.99 -35.03
C GLY A 415 13.01 9.67 -35.63
N ILE A 416 12.55 8.76 -34.75
CA ILE A 416 12.05 7.44 -35.19
C ILE A 416 10.53 7.41 -35.07
N GLU A 417 9.86 7.17 -36.22
CA GLU A 417 8.40 7.07 -36.29
C GLU A 417 7.98 5.60 -36.17
N PRO A 418 7.22 5.23 -35.14
CA PRO A 418 6.63 3.90 -35.04
C PRO A 418 5.35 3.79 -35.88
N ASP A 419 4.83 2.59 -36.00
CA ASP A 419 3.48 2.37 -36.59
C ASP A 419 2.39 2.65 -35.53
N LEU A 420 2.69 2.44 -34.24
CA LEU A 420 1.84 2.74 -33.08
C LEU A 420 2.66 3.33 -31.95
N ALA A 421 2.23 4.44 -31.36
CA ALA A 421 2.77 4.98 -30.11
C ALA A 421 1.69 5.00 -29.02
N LEU A 422 2.03 4.56 -27.82
CA LEU A 422 1.13 4.48 -26.68
C LEU A 422 1.55 5.48 -25.61
N PHE A 423 0.60 6.28 -25.14
CA PHE A 423 0.82 7.29 -24.12
C PHE A 423 -0.06 7.02 -22.91
N GLY A 424 0.41 7.38 -21.72
CA GLY A 424 -0.30 7.27 -20.47
C GLY A 424 0.35 8.08 -19.35
N LYS A 425 -0.18 7.94 -18.14
CA LYS A 425 0.28 8.60 -16.91
C LYS A 425 0.11 10.10 -16.86
#